data_d9c8dde0dcfd8babac365a50ff036ac8
#
_entry.id   d9c8dde0dcfd8babac365a50ff036ac8
#
_cell.length_a   1.000
_cell.length_b   1.000
_cell.length_c   1.000
_cell.angle_alpha   90.00
_cell.angle_beta   90.00
_cell.angle_gamma   90.00
#
_symmetry.space_group_name_H-M   'P 1'
#
loop_
_entity.id
_entity.type
_entity.pdbx_description
1 polymer ?
#
loop_
_entity_poly.entity_id
_entity_poly.type
_entity_poly.pdbx_seq_one_letter_code
_entity_poly.pdbx_strand_id
1 'polypeptide(L)'
;DEQVVQTPTYETLDLVKRGFDAELKPHRNPVTNRLDLAGNPQAQAIEGLRQRYVGRLDELNPDYQAARGEFARYAQQAEGLDRGYKLASGKVPMRQVDSVLKNTPFPVIDQMERGYATAMADTVDRARLSSNPYNAIYGSPLQQSKVAAMFPQGAPKFNRQYGLENEMAMTRNEVLGGSQTQPRNIADQMFQ
;
A
#
# COMPACT_ATOMS: atom_id res chain seq x y z
N ASP A 1 28.15 7.96 -50.67
CA ASP A 1 27.62 7.08 -49.61
C ASP A 1 26.62 7.88 -48.78
N GLU A 2 25.34 7.80 -49.15
CA GLU A 2 24.24 8.36 -48.38
C GLU A 2 24.07 7.49 -47.13
N GLN A 3 24.52 7.97 -45.98
CA GLN A 3 24.18 7.38 -44.71
C GLN A 3 22.68 7.57 -44.49
N VAL A 4 21.91 6.48 -44.67
CA VAL A 4 20.50 6.44 -44.29
C VAL A 4 20.43 6.62 -42.76
N VAL A 5 20.22 7.85 -42.31
CA VAL A 5 19.94 8.13 -40.91
C VAL A 5 18.56 7.54 -40.60
N GLN A 6 18.54 6.31 -40.04
CA GLN A 6 17.30 5.73 -39.55
C GLN A 6 16.78 6.58 -38.40
N THR A 7 15.67 7.27 -38.63
CA THR A 7 14.94 7.95 -37.57
C THR A 7 14.43 6.90 -36.55
N PRO A 8 14.76 7.03 -35.26
CA PRO A 8 14.32 6.08 -34.26
C PRO A 8 12.78 6.05 -34.18
N THR A 9 12.23 4.87 -34.09
CA THR A 9 10.78 4.69 -33.90
C THR A 9 10.37 5.16 -32.49
N TYR A 10 9.10 5.50 -32.29
CA TYR A 10 8.57 5.84 -30.98
C TYR A 10 8.76 4.73 -29.95
N GLU A 11 8.71 3.48 -30.38
CA GLU A 11 8.99 2.32 -29.55
C GLU A 11 10.43 2.32 -29.02
N THR A 12 11.40 2.65 -29.88
CA THR A 12 12.80 2.83 -29.47
C THR A 12 12.96 3.99 -28.49
N LEU A 13 12.25 5.10 -28.72
CA LEU A 13 12.30 6.25 -27.83
C LEU A 13 11.67 5.96 -26.46
N ASP A 14 10.58 5.18 -26.40
CA ASP A 14 9.97 4.73 -25.15
C ASP A 14 10.89 3.76 -24.38
N LEU A 15 11.63 2.90 -25.07
CA LEU A 15 12.65 2.02 -24.47
C LEU A 15 13.73 2.83 -23.74
N VAL A 16 14.21 3.91 -24.34
CA VAL A 16 15.19 4.81 -23.68
C VAL A 16 14.60 5.40 -22.40
N LYS A 17 13.35 5.87 -22.45
CA LYS A 17 12.64 6.40 -21.27
C LYS A 17 12.55 5.34 -20.16
N ARG A 18 12.18 4.11 -20.51
CA ARG A 18 12.11 2.98 -19.54
C ARG A 18 13.48 2.66 -18.93
N GLY A 19 14.56 2.83 -19.67
CA GLY A 19 15.91 2.73 -19.15
C GLY A 19 16.17 3.72 -18.02
N PHE A 20 15.84 5.00 -18.20
CA PHE A 20 15.93 6.00 -17.13
C PHE A 20 15.04 5.65 -15.94
N ASP A 21 13.81 5.19 -16.16
CA ASP A 21 12.87 4.81 -15.11
C ASP A 21 13.41 3.61 -14.30
N ALA A 22 14.08 2.65 -14.95
CA ALA A 22 14.70 1.49 -14.31
C ALA A 22 15.88 1.88 -13.41
N GLU A 23 16.75 2.77 -13.87
CA GLU A 23 17.88 3.31 -13.08
C GLU A 23 17.40 4.11 -11.86
N LEU A 24 16.29 4.81 -11.97
CA LEU A 24 15.73 5.61 -10.89
C LEU A 24 14.87 4.79 -9.89
N LYS A 25 14.47 3.57 -10.25
CA LYS A 25 13.62 2.71 -9.42
C LYS A 25 14.18 2.44 -8.02
N PRO A 26 15.49 2.15 -7.82
CA PRO A 26 16.06 1.93 -6.50
C PRO A 26 15.98 3.16 -5.57
N HIS A 27 15.87 4.37 -6.15
CA HIS A 27 15.79 5.64 -5.43
C HIS A 27 14.35 6.07 -5.13
N ARG A 28 13.36 5.22 -5.42
CA ARG A 28 11.96 5.47 -5.06
C ARG A 28 11.63 4.89 -3.70
N ASN A 29 11.02 5.71 -2.87
CA ASN A 29 10.46 5.23 -1.61
C ASN A 29 9.36 4.19 -1.90
N PRO A 30 9.43 2.96 -1.34
CA PRO A 30 8.51 1.87 -1.68
C PRO A 30 7.06 2.12 -1.25
N VAL A 31 6.82 3.05 -0.33
CA VAL A 31 5.47 3.38 0.18
C VAL A 31 4.92 4.64 -0.48
N THR A 32 5.73 5.70 -0.56
CA THR A 32 5.28 6.99 -1.10
C THR A 32 5.47 7.11 -2.62
N ASN A 33 6.22 6.20 -3.23
CA ASN A 33 6.68 6.22 -4.63
C ASN A 33 7.41 7.52 -5.04
N ARG A 34 7.82 8.34 -4.08
CA ARG A 34 8.62 9.55 -4.33
C ARG A 34 10.07 9.20 -4.55
N LEU A 35 10.69 9.88 -5.51
CA LEU A 35 12.14 9.85 -5.69
C LEU A 35 12.81 10.52 -4.50
N ASP A 36 13.73 9.82 -3.87
CA ASP A 36 14.66 10.36 -2.89
C ASP A 36 16.04 10.44 -3.55
N LEU A 37 16.40 11.62 -3.99
CA LEU A 37 17.64 11.91 -4.71
C LEU A 37 18.66 12.63 -3.82
N ALA A 38 18.32 12.81 -2.52
CA ALA A 38 19.20 13.50 -1.59
C ALA A 38 20.51 12.72 -1.41
N GLY A 39 21.63 13.42 -1.58
CA GLY A 39 22.97 12.82 -1.44
C GLY A 39 23.40 11.90 -2.59
N ASN A 40 22.64 11.81 -3.70
CA ASN A 40 23.03 11.03 -4.88
C ASN A 40 23.09 11.89 -6.14
N PRO A 41 24.26 12.51 -6.45
CA PRO A 41 24.43 13.36 -7.64
C PRO A 41 24.17 12.62 -8.95
N GLN A 42 24.51 11.33 -9.01
CA GLN A 42 24.31 10.52 -10.20
C GLN A 42 22.81 10.34 -10.50
N ALA A 43 22.00 9.98 -9.50
CA ALA A 43 20.56 9.83 -9.65
C ALA A 43 19.89 11.18 -9.99
N GLN A 44 20.37 12.30 -9.43
CA GLN A 44 19.93 13.65 -9.79
C GLN A 44 20.21 13.96 -11.26
N ALA A 45 21.41 13.63 -11.76
CA ALA A 45 21.79 13.82 -13.15
C ALA A 45 20.92 12.97 -14.09
N ILE A 46 20.65 11.71 -13.75
CA ILE A 46 19.78 10.81 -14.52
C ILE A 46 18.35 11.36 -14.58
N GLU A 47 17.78 11.82 -13.46
CA GLU A 47 16.44 12.42 -13.46
C GLU A 47 16.40 13.70 -14.29
N GLY A 48 17.42 14.54 -14.22
CA GLY A 48 17.51 15.74 -15.05
C GLY A 48 17.58 15.41 -16.54
N LEU A 49 18.32 14.36 -16.93
CA LEU A 49 18.35 13.87 -18.33
C LEU A 49 16.99 13.32 -18.74
N ARG A 50 16.36 12.51 -17.90
CA ARG A 50 15.04 11.94 -18.13
C ARG A 50 13.98 13.02 -18.38
N GLN A 51 13.95 14.06 -17.53
CA GLN A 51 13.00 15.17 -17.67
C GLN A 51 13.18 15.92 -19.01
N ARG A 52 14.41 16.25 -19.37
CA ARG A 52 14.70 16.91 -20.68
C ARG A 52 14.32 16.01 -21.86
N TYR A 53 14.65 14.73 -21.77
CA TYR A 53 14.33 13.75 -22.80
C TYR A 53 12.81 13.64 -23.02
N VAL A 54 12.06 13.44 -21.94
CA VAL A 54 10.59 13.33 -21.98
C VAL A 54 9.95 14.62 -22.46
N GLY A 55 10.40 15.78 -21.98
CA GLY A 55 9.91 17.07 -22.45
C GLY A 55 10.10 17.25 -23.96
N ARG A 56 11.25 16.83 -24.50
CA ARG A 56 11.48 16.87 -25.92
C ARG A 56 10.61 15.91 -26.74
N LEU A 57 10.32 14.73 -26.22
CA LEU A 57 9.38 13.80 -26.86
C LEU A 57 7.95 14.37 -26.88
N ASP A 58 7.52 15.00 -25.80
CA ASP A 58 6.20 15.62 -25.68
C ASP A 58 6.03 16.79 -26.67
N GLU A 59 7.06 17.62 -26.86
CA GLU A 59 7.07 18.69 -27.86
C GLU A 59 6.98 18.17 -29.31
N LEU A 60 7.65 17.04 -29.58
CA LEU A 60 7.71 16.48 -30.94
C LEU A 60 6.45 15.69 -31.31
N ASN A 61 5.72 15.17 -30.32
CA ASN A 61 4.51 14.37 -30.54
C ASN A 61 3.46 14.56 -29.45
N PRO A 62 2.49 15.47 -29.65
CA PRO A 62 1.40 15.68 -28.71
C PRO A 62 0.52 14.44 -28.46
N ASP A 63 0.35 13.56 -29.47
CA ASP A 63 -0.44 12.34 -29.31
C ASP A 63 0.27 11.34 -28.38
N TYR A 64 1.61 11.25 -28.47
CA TYR A 64 2.41 10.47 -27.53
C TYR A 64 2.30 11.03 -26.10
N GLN A 65 2.33 12.35 -25.95
CA GLN A 65 2.12 13.00 -24.65
C GLN A 65 0.76 12.63 -24.06
N ALA A 66 -0.32 12.70 -24.86
CA ALA A 66 -1.67 12.35 -24.43
C ALA A 66 -1.76 10.88 -23.99
N ALA A 67 -1.28 9.95 -24.84
CA ALA A 67 -1.27 8.51 -24.56
C ALA A 67 -0.46 8.18 -23.30
N ARG A 68 0.71 8.81 -23.14
CA ARG A 68 1.55 8.67 -21.96
C ARG A 68 0.86 9.20 -20.68
N GLY A 69 0.13 10.30 -20.79
CA GLY A 69 -0.65 10.87 -19.69
C GLY A 69 -1.76 9.92 -19.24
N GLU A 70 -2.49 9.33 -20.18
CA GLU A 70 -3.50 8.32 -19.87
C GLU A 70 -2.90 7.07 -19.23
N PHE A 71 -1.83 6.53 -19.81
CA PHE A 71 -1.14 5.38 -19.23
C PHE A 71 -0.64 5.67 -17.81
N ALA A 72 -0.06 6.86 -17.59
CA ALA A 72 0.41 7.27 -16.27
C ALA A 72 -0.75 7.33 -15.26
N ARG A 73 -1.93 7.78 -15.66
CA ARG A 73 -3.13 7.81 -14.82
C ARG A 73 -3.57 6.40 -14.39
N TYR A 74 -3.63 5.45 -15.34
CA TYR A 74 -3.97 4.05 -15.02
C TYR A 74 -2.90 3.38 -14.16
N ALA A 75 -1.63 3.60 -14.46
CA ALA A 75 -0.53 3.08 -13.66
C ALA A 75 -0.58 3.63 -12.22
N GLN A 76 -0.87 4.91 -12.03
CA GLN A 76 -1.04 5.50 -10.70
C GLN A 76 -2.20 4.89 -9.93
N GLN A 77 -3.32 4.55 -10.59
CA GLN A 77 -4.43 3.86 -9.94
C GLN A 77 -4.05 2.45 -9.51
N ALA A 78 -3.37 1.67 -10.37
CA ALA A 78 -2.89 0.34 -10.04
C ALA A 78 -1.85 0.37 -8.89
N GLU A 79 -0.92 1.32 -8.93
CA GLU A 79 0.03 1.56 -7.84
C GLU A 79 -0.68 2.01 -6.55
N GLY A 80 -1.81 2.70 -6.65
CA GLY A 80 -2.64 3.11 -5.52
C GLY A 80 -3.07 1.91 -4.69
N LEU A 81 -3.55 0.85 -5.34
CA LEU A 81 -3.97 -0.39 -4.67
C LEU A 81 -2.81 -1.03 -3.88
N ASP A 82 -1.64 -1.21 -4.51
CA ASP A 82 -0.45 -1.76 -3.86
C ASP A 82 0.05 -0.85 -2.71
N ARG A 83 0.00 0.46 -2.90
CA ARG A 83 0.36 1.45 -1.88
C ARG A 83 -0.58 1.37 -0.68
N GLY A 84 -1.88 1.31 -0.90
CA GLY A 84 -2.88 1.12 0.15
C GLY A 84 -2.63 -0.15 0.96
N TYR A 85 -2.36 -1.26 0.28
CA TYR A 85 -1.99 -2.52 0.91
C TYR A 85 -0.77 -2.39 1.84
N LYS A 86 0.28 -1.72 1.38
CA LYS A 86 1.51 -1.47 2.17
C LYS A 86 1.27 -0.56 3.37
N LEU A 87 0.40 0.45 3.25
CA LEU A 87 0.06 1.37 4.35
C LEU A 87 -0.61 0.68 5.54
N ALA A 88 -1.31 -0.44 5.32
CA ALA A 88 -1.93 -1.22 6.39
C ALA A 88 -0.91 -1.87 7.33
N SER A 89 0.36 -2.02 6.90
CA SER A 89 1.41 -2.61 7.73
C SER A 89 1.63 -1.83 9.02
N GLY A 90 1.69 -2.52 10.16
CA GLY A 90 1.99 -1.92 11.47
C GLY A 90 3.34 -1.22 11.56
N LYS A 91 4.23 -1.45 10.60
CA LYS A 91 5.57 -0.82 10.53
C LYS A 91 5.55 0.60 9.94
N VAL A 92 4.48 0.98 9.23
CA VAL A 92 4.35 2.32 8.61
C VAL A 92 3.85 3.32 9.65
N PRO A 93 4.59 4.39 9.97
CA PRO A 93 4.16 5.38 10.95
C PRO A 93 3.06 6.29 10.39
N MET A 94 2.20 6.86 11.27
CA MET A 94 1.07 7.71 10.89
C MET A 94 1.49 8.92 10.05
N ARG A 95 2.60 9.57 10.38
CA ARG A 95 3.14 10.71 9.60
C ARG A 95 3.35 10.39 8.11
N GLN A 96 3.67 9.13 7.80
CA GLN A 96 3.86 8.69 6.42
C GLN A 96 2.51 8.48 5.72
N VAL A 97 1.51 7.96 6.43
CA VAL A 97 0.12 7.86 5.94
C VAL A 97 -0.42 9.24 5.62
N ASP A 98 -0.32 10.19 6.54
CA ASP A 98 -0.76 11.59 6.34
C ASP A 98 -0.07 12.24 5.15
N SER A 99 1.25 12.05 5.03
CA SER A 99 2.01 12.59 3.90
C SER A 99 1.56 12.02 2.56
N VAL A 100 1.24 10.73 2.52
CA VAL A 100 0.73 10.07 1.30
C VAL A 100 -0.65 10.62 0.95
N LEU A 101 -1.59 10.64 1.90
CA LEU A 101 -2.96 11.10 1.67
C LEU A 101 -3.02 12.55 1.19
N LYS A 102 -2.24 13.44 1.83
CA LYS A 102 -2.19 14.88 1.46
C LYS A 102 -1.68 15.14 0.04
N ASN A 103 -0.86 14.23 -0.50
CA ASN A 103 -0.18 14.42 -1.78
C ASN A 103 -0.68 13.48 -2.87
N THR A 104 -1.79 12.78 -2.65
CA THR A 104 -2.36 11.82 -3.60
C THR A 104 -3.70 12.32 -4.14
N PRO A 105 -3.92 12.31 -5.46
CA PRO A 105 -5.21 12.67 -6.06
C PRO A 105 -6.33 11.73 -5.63
N PHE A 106 -7.56 12.27 -5.51
CA PHE A 106 -8.72 11.52 -5.04
C PHE A 106 -8.96 10.16 -5.73
N PRO A 107 -8.90 10.03 -7.07
CA PRO A 107 -9.11 8.73 -7.73
C PRO A 107 -8.09 7.65 -7.34
N VAL A 108 -6.87 8.07 -6.94
CA VAL A 108 -5.84 7.16 -6.46
C VAL A 108 -6.08 6.78 -5.00
N ILE A 109 -6.62 7.71 -4.19
CA ILE A 109 -7.01 7.43 -2.80
C ILE A 109 -8.07 6.33 -2.75
N ASP A 110 -9.09 6.35 -3.62
CA ASP A 110 -10.10 5.29 -3.72
C ASP A 110 -9.47 3.90 -3.95
N GLN A 111 -8.45 3.82 -4.80
CA GLN A 111 -7.71 2.57 -5.00
C GLN A 111 -6.86 2.20 -3.78
N MET A 112 -6.30 3.19 -3.09
CA MET A 112 -5.56 2.95 -1.84
C MET A 112 -6.47 2.45 -0.73
N GLU A 113 -7.70 2.96 -0.60
CA GLU A 113 -8.70 2.46 0.34
C GLU A 113 -9.01 0.98 0.08
N ARG A 114 -9.19 0.60 -1.19
CA ARG A 114 -9.42 -0.80 -1.58
C ARG A 114 -8.22 -1.68 -1.23
N GLY A 115 -7.00 -1.25 -1.55
CA GLY A 115 -5.78 -1.97 -1.20
C GLY A 115 -5.61 -2.14 0.30
N TYR A 116 -5.90 -1.10 1.08
CA TYR A 116 -5.87 -1.14 2.54
C TYR A 116 -6.90 -2.13 3.10
N ALA A 117 -8.14 -2.09 2.60
CA ALA A 117 -9.20 -3.02 2.99
C ALA A 117 -8.82 -4.47 2.67
N THR A 118 -8.20 -4.73 1.51
CA THR A 118 -7.69 -6.06 1.14
C THR A 118 -6.64 -6.54 2.13
N ALA A 119 -5.67 -5.69 2.52
CA ALA A 119 -4.66 -6.04 3.51
C ALA A 119 -5.26 -6.35 4.89
N MET A 120 -6.32 -5.64 5.28
CA MET A 120 -7.06 -5.93 6.52
C MET A 120 -7.75 -7.29 6.43
N ALA A 121 -8.45 -7.59 5.32
CA ALA A 121 -9.10 -8.88 5.11
C ALA A 121 -8.08 -10.03 5.15
N ASP A 122 -6.99 -9.93 4.41
CA ASP A 122 -5.91 -10.93 4.44
C ASP A 122 -5.31 -11.16 5.84
N THR A 123 -5.28 -10.11 6.66
CA THR A 123 -4.77 -10.19 8.03
C THR A 123 -5.76 -10.92 8.93
N VAL A 124 -7.05 -10.66 8.78
CA VAL A 124 -8.13 -11.38 9.50
C VAL A 124 -8.14 -12.85 9.11
N ASP A 125 -8.06 -13.16 7.81
CA ASP A 125 -8.11 -14.53 7.30
C ASP A 125 -6.92 -15.38 7.78
N ARG A 126 -5.76 -14.75 7.99
CA ARG A 126 -4.55 -15.41 8.53
C ARG A 126 -4.54 -15.51 10.04
N ALA A 127 -5.43 -14.82 10.73
CA ALA A 127 -5.46 -14.84 12.19
C ALA A 127 -5.91 -16.21 12.71
N ARG A 128 -5.30 -16.67 13.82
CA ARG A 128 -5.66 -17.93 14.45
C ARG A 128 -7.03 -17.80 15.11
N LEU A 129 -7.83 -18.86 15.06
CA LEU A 129 -9.16 -18.94 15.69
C LEU A 129 -9.15 -18.71 17.21
N SER A 130 -8.01 -18.90 17.86
CA SER A 130 -7.85 -18.70 19.32
C SER A 130 -7.70 -17.24 19.75
N SER A 131 -7.53 -16.31 18.80
CA SER A 131 -7.39 -14.88 19.07
C SER A 131 -8.52 -14.10 18.40
N ASN A 132 -8.82 -12.89 18.91
CA ASN A 132 -9.69 -11.99 18.19
C ASN A 132 -8.94 -11.50 16.93
N PRO A 133 -9.36 -11.92 15.71
CA PRO A 133 -8.65 -11.57 14.48
C PRO A 133 -8.62 -10.05 14.22
N TYR A 134 -9.61 -9.33 14.72
CA TYR A 134 -9.70 -7.87 14.57
C TYR A 134 -8.64 -7.12 15.39
N ASN A 135 -8.07 -7.73 16.44
CA ASN A 135 -6.96 -7.13 17.18
C ASN A 135 -5.72 -6.91 16.30
N ALA A 136 -5.51 -7.77 15.31
CA ALA A 136 -4.38 -7.63 14.38
C ALA A 136 -4.50 -6.40 13.46
N ILE A 137 -5.72 -5.92 13.19
CA ILE A 137 -6.00 -4.82 12.27
C ILE A 137 -6.45 -3.53 12.95
N TYR A 138 -6.91 -3.60 14.21
CA TYR A 138 -7.49 -2.46 14.94
C TYR A 138 -7.10 -2.39 16.42
N GLY A 139 -6.29 -3.33 16.92
CA GLY A 139 -5.96 -3.45 18.34
C GLY A 139 -4.99 -2.38 18.87
N SER A 140 -4.31 -1.62 18.01
CA SER A 140 -3.36 -0.58 18.44
C SER A 140 -3.84 0.83 18.11
N PRO A 141 -3.46 1.86 18.91
CA PRO A 141 -3.79 3.25 18.61
C PRO A 141 -3.31 3.70 17.21
N LEU A 142 -2.16 3.19 16.76
CA LEU A 142 -1.64 3.47 15.42
C LEU A 142 -2.58 2.93 14.34
N GLN A 143 -3.04 1.69 14.48
CA GLN A 143 -3.96 1.08 13.51
C GLN A 143 -5.31 1.79 13.50
N GLN A 144 -5.85 2.16 14.66
CA GLN A 144 -7.07 2.95 14.78
C GLN A 144 -6.94 4.31 14.08
N SER A 145 -5.84 5.03 14.29
CA SER A 145 -5.57 6.30 13.61
C SER A 145 -5.48 6.14 12.09
N LYS A 146 -4.84 5.07 11.60
CA LYS A 146 -4.76 4.78 10.17
C LYS A 146 -6.11 4.48 9.55
N VAL A 147 -6.92 3.64 10.20
CA VAL A 147 -8.28 3.34 9.73
C VAL A 147 -9.13 4.61 9.69
N ALA A 148 -9.03 5.46 10.71
CA ALA A 148 -9.74 6.75 10.73
C ALA A 148 -9.29 7.69 9.59
N ALA A 149 -8.02 7.70 9.26
CA ALA A 149 -7.48 8.52 8.16
C ALA A 149 -7.83 7.98 6.78
N MET A 150 -7.79 6.65 6.60
CA MET A 150 -8.12 6.01 5.33
C MET A 150 -9.63 5.96 5.06
N PHE A 151 -10.45 5.79 6.11
CA PHE A 151 -11.91 5.62 6.00
C PHE A 151 -12.64 6.57 6.93
N PRO A 152 -12.58 7.89 6.73
CA PRO A 152 -13.11 8.86 7.69
C PRO A 152 -14.62 8.68 7.94
N GLN A 153 -15.39 8.27 6.93
CA GLN A 153 -16.83 8.00 7.07
C GLN A 153 -17.13 6.59 7.60
N GLY A 154 -16.24 5.64 7.37
CA GLY A 154 -16.40 4.23 7.77
C GLY A 154 -15.88 3.92 9.19
N ALA A 155 -14.95 4.71 9.70
CA ALA A 155 -14.29 4.47 10.98
C ALA A 155 -15.25 4.31 12.17
N PRO A 156 -16.35 5.10 12.31
CA PRO A 156 -17.28 4.90 13.41
C PRO A 156 -18.02 3.55 13.37
N LYS A 157 -18.37 3.07 12.18
CA LYS A 157 -19.00 1.74 11.99
C LYS A 157 -18.00 0.64 12.31
N PHE A 158 -16.77 0.78 11.84
CA PHE A 158 -15.69 -0.17 12.09
C PHE A 158 -15.38 -0.26 13.58
N ASN A 159 -15.31 0.87 14.27
CA ASN A 159 -15.07 0.91 15.72
C ASN A 159 -16.17 0.18 16.51
N ARG A 160 -17.43 0.37 16.14
CA ARG A 160 -18.56 -0.34 16.77
C ARG A 160 -18.46 -1.85 16.54
N GLN A 161 -18.20 -2.27 15.29
CA GLN A 161 -18.05 -3.69 14.96
C GLN A 161 -16.89 -4.33 15.72
N TYR A 162 -15.74 -3.64 15.79
CA TYR A 162 -14.61 -4.09 16.57
C TYR A 162 -14.95 -4.31 18.04
N GLY A 163 -15.72 -3.40 18.67
CA GLY A 163 -16.19 -3.54 20.04
C GLY A 163 -17.00 -4.83 20.24
N LEU A 164 -17.99 -5.07 19.37
CA LEU A 164 -18.82 -6.29 19.41
C LEU A 164 -18.00 -7.57 19.24
N GLU A 165 -17.10 -7.60 18.27
CA GLU A 165 -16.22 -8.76 18.03
C GLU A 165 -15.28 -9.03 19.21
N ASN A 166 -14.81 -7.97 19.86
CA ASN A 166 -13.97 -8.10 21.04
C ASN A 166 -14.76 -8.69 22.24
N GLU A 167 -15.99 -8.24 22.47
CA GLU A 167 -16.88 -8.80 23.49
C GLU A 167 -17.18 -10.28 23.21
N MET A 168 -17.50 -10.64 21.96
CA MET A 168 -17.74 -12.04 21.57
C MET A 168 -16.48 -12.90 21.76
N ALA A 169 -15.30 -12.39 21.43
CA ALA A 169 -14.04 -13.11 21.62
C ALA A 169 -13.72 -13.32 23.11
N MET A 170 -13.99 -12.33 23.95
CA MET A 170 -13.84 -12.45 25.42
C MET A 170 -14.80 -13.51 25.99
N THR A 171 -16.08 -13.43 25.64
CA THR A 171 -17.10 -14.42 26.08
C THR A 171 -16.73 -15.83 25.64
N ARG A 172 -16.30 -16.00 24.38
CA ARG A 172 -15.84 -17.30 23.86
C ARG A 172 -14.67 -17.85 24.68
N ASN A 173 -13.68 -17.02 24.99
CA ASN A 173 -12.49 -17.44 25.75
C ASN A 173 -12.82 -17.75 27.19
N GLU A 174 -13.78 -17.07 27.78
CA GLU A 174 -14.27 -17.32 29.11
C GLU A 174 -15.02 -18.67 29.20
N VAL A 175 -15.90 -18.93 28.23
CA VAL A 175 -16.67 -20.18 28.15
C VAL A 175 -15.79 -21.37 27.79
N LEU A 176 -14.90 -21.25 26.81
CA LEU A 176 -14.04 -22.35 26.36
C LEU A 176 -12.78 -22.49 27.22
N GLY A 177 -12.27 -21.42 27.81
CA GLY A 177 -11.12 -21.44 28.72
C GLY A 177 -11.43 -22.12 30.06
N GLY A 178 -12.67 -22.02 30.55
CA GLY A 178 -13.14 -22.73 31.76
C GLY A 178 -13.28 -24.22 31.54
N SER A 179 -13.48 -24.69 30.31
CA SER A 179 -13.67 -26.11 29.99
C SER A 179 -12.41 -26.97 30.05
N GLN A 180 -11.22 -26.37 30.00
CA GLN A 180 -9.94 -27.12 30.05
C GLN A 180 -9.49 -27.47 31.49
N THR A 181 -10.03 -26.82 32.49
CA THR A 181 -9.67 -27.05 33.88
C THR A 181 -10.48 -28.24 34.52
N GLN A 182 -11.68 -28.50 34.03
CA GLN A 182 -12.51 -29.60 34.52
C GLN A 182 -11.96 -31.01 34.24
N PRO A 183 -11.43 -31.34 33.02
CA PRO A 183 -10.91 -32.69 32.78
C PRO A 183 -9.69 -33.05 33.63
N ARG A 184 -8.85 -32.07 33.96
CA ARG A 184 -7.68 -32.29 34.84
C ARG A 184 -8.09 -32.57 36.27
N ASN A 185 -9.02 -31.81 36.82
CA ASN A 185 -9.51 -32.02 38.17
C ASN A 185 -10.24 -33.37 38.36
N ILE A 186 -10.97 -33.83 37.32
CA ILE A 186 -11.63 -35.15 37.33
C ILE A 186 -10.59 -36.27 37.25
N ALA A 187 -9.56 -36.13 36.39
CA ALA A 187 -8.49 -37.13 36.31
C ALA A 187 -7.71 -37.22 37.62
N ASP A 188 -7.34 -36.10 38.27
CA ASP A 188 -6.64 -36.09 39.54
C ASP A 188 -7.47 -36.67 40.70
N GLN A 189 -8.82 -36.58 40.66
CA GLN A 189 -9.72 -37.19 41.64
C GLN A 189 -9.96 -38.70 41.42
N MET A 190 -9.77 -39.19 40.19
CA MET A 190 -9.91 -40.61 39.86
C MET A 190 -8.67 -41.46 40.20
N PHE A 191 -7.52 -40.81 40.44
CA PHE A 191 -6.25 -41.49 40.75
C PHE A 191 -5.76 -41.27 42.19
N GLN A 192 -6.59 -40.71 43.07
CA GLN A 192 -6.42 -40.71 44.52
C GLN A 192 -7.30 -41.81 45.16
#